data_20c5e48c9a7816a503ba8b19eb14e92a
#
_entry.id   20c5e48c9a7816a503ba8b19eb14e92a
#
_cell.length_a   1.000
_cell.length_b   1.000
_cell.length_c   1.000
_cell.angle_alpha   90.00
_cell.angle_beta   90.00
_cell.angle_gamma   90.00
#
_symmetry.space_group_name_H-M   'P 1'
#
loop_
_entity.id
_entity.type
_entity.pdbx_description
1 polymer ?
#
loop_
_entity_poly.entity_id
_entity_poly.type
_entity_poly.pdbx_seq_one_letter_code
_entity_poly.pdbx_strand_id
1 'polypeptide(L)'
;AVRKLGKSEWQCDPVSGPLTLRYEVYAWDLSVRGAHLDQTHGFFNGTSVFLAVDGQEGVPHEVSIEQPAGVAGDWRVATSLPRLGAAPLGFGSYHAENYDALIDHPVEMGTVTHAVFTACGVEHEVVITGRHRADMPRLLRDLEQICSTQIRFFGEPAPFSRYVFLVTAVGSGYGGLEHRASTALLCSRDDLPQPGEPEANPGERYKTFL
;
A
#
# COMPACT_ATOMS: atom_id res chain seq x y z
N ALA A 1 -1.80 2.84 -34.59
CA ALA A 1 -2.03 1.42 -34.23
C ALA A 1 -1.14 1.02 -33.04
N VAL A 2 -1.55 -0.03 -32.34
CA VAL A 2 -0.76 -0.65 -31.24
C VAL A 2 -0.40 -2.06 -31.67
N ARG A 3 0.87 -2.41 -31.54
CA ARG A 3 1.40 -3.76 -31.86
C ARG A 3 2.01 -4.35 -30.60
N LYS A 4 1.64 -5.59 -30.25
CA LYS A 4 2.25 -6.33 -29.15
C LYS A 4 3.58 -6.93 -29.63
N LEU A 5 4.68 -6.59 -28.94
CA LEU A 5 6.01 -7.08 -29.25
C LEU A 5 6.42 -8.27 -28.39
N GLY A 6 5.97 -8.31 -27.16
CA GLY A 6 6.34 -9.32 -26.19
C GLY A 6 5.21 -9.64 -25.22
N LYS A 7 5.52 -10.37 -24.16
CA LYS A 7 4.54 -10.75 -23.12
C LYS A 7 3.95 -9.54 -22.41
N SER A 8 4.78 -8.53 -22.13
CA SER A 8 4.45 -7.30 -21.40
C SER A 8 4.92 -6.03 -22.13
N GLU A 9 5.08 -6.09 -23.44
CA GLU A 9 5.63 -5.01 -24.25
C GLU A 9 4.75 -4.71 -25.47
N TRP A 10 4.48 -3.44 -25.69
CA TRP A 10 3.67 -2.94 -26.80
C TRP A 10 4.36 -1.75 -27.47
N GLN A 11 4.21 -1.64 -28.77
CA GLN A 11 4.69 -0.51 -29.55
C GLN A 11 3.50 0.23 -30.15
N CYS A 12 3.45 1.54 -29.92
CA CYS A 12 2.52 2.44 -30.59
C CYS A 12 3.16 3.06 -31.84
N ASP A 13 2.36 3.34 -32.86
CA ASP A 13 2.83 4.15 -33.95
C ASP A 13 3.22 5.55 -33.46
N PRO A 14 4.19 6.23 -34.11
CA PRO A 14 4.56 7.59 -33.75
C PRO A 14 3.34 8.53 -33.75
N VAL A 15 3.26 9.37 -32.74
CA VAL A 15 2.21 10.38 -32.58
C VAL A 15 2.85 11.76 -32.42
N SER A 16 2.17 12.81 -32.86
CA SER A 16 2.66 14.20 -32.78
C SER A 16 2.11 14.96 -31.56
N GLY A 17 1.41 14.28 -30.65
CA GLY A 17 0.75 14.89 -29.49
C GLY A 17 0.52 13.88 -28.37
N PRO A 18 -0.32 14.24 -27.40
CA PRO A 18 -0.63 13.35 -26.29
C PRO A 18 -1.20 12.01 -26.77
N LEU A 19 -0.73 10.92 -26.16
CA LEU A 19 -1.21 9.56 -26.38
C LEU A 19 -2.02 9.10 -25.18
N THR A 20 -3.26 8.65 -25.42
CA THR A 20 -4.08 8.01 -24.41
C THR A 20 -4.13 6.50 -24.65
N LEU A 21 -3.73 5.74 -23.65
CA LEU A 21 -3.87 4.29 -23.63
C LEU A 21 -4.96 3.90 -22.63
N ARG A 22 -5.79 2.93 -22.99
CA ARG A 22 -6.76 2.31 -22.11
C ARG A 22 -6.48 0.81 -22.02
N TYR A 23 -6.43 0.28 -20.83
CA TYR A 23 -6.22 -1.14 -20.58
C TYR A 23 -6.95 -1.56 -19.33
N GLU A 24 -7.15 -2.86 -19.20
CA GLU A 24 -7.74 -3.50 -18.03
C GLU A 24 -6.71 -4.43 -17.40
N VAL A 25 -6.69 -4.46 -16.08
CA VAL A 25 -5.85 -5.37 -15.31
C VAL A 25 -6.75 -6.41 -14.65
N TYR A 26 -6.42 -7.70 -14.84
CA TYR A 26 -7.10 -8.76 -14.11
C TYR A 26 -6.64 -8.75 -12.64
N ALA A 27 -7.48 -8.21 -11.77
CA ALA A 27 -7.18 -7.96 -10.37
C ALA A 27 -7.85 -9.01 -9.47
N TRP A 28 -7.31 -10.22 -9.44
CA TRP A 28 -7.79 -11.34 -8.61
C TRP A 28 -6.65 -12.09 -7.91
N ASP A 29 -5.63 -11.35 -7.51
CA ASP A 29 -4.47 -11.87 -6.77
C ASP A 29 -4.34 -11.11 -5.44
N LEU A 30 -4.63 -11.81 -4.33
CA LEU A 30 -4.51 -11.28 -2.96
C LEU A 30 -3.07 -11.13 -2.47
N SER A 31 -2.07 -11.55 -3.26
CA SER A 31 -0.68 -11.38 -2.85
C SER A 31 -0.30 -9.91 -2.78
N VAL A 32 0.65 -9.59 -1.91
CA VAL A 32 1.22 -8.23 -1.78
C VAL A 32 2.02 -7.77 -3.02
N ARG A 33 2.16 -8.63 -4.04
CA ARG A 33 2.88 -8.37 -5.31
C ARG A 33 1.96 -8.18 -6.49
N GLY A 34 0.67 -8.51 -6.33
CA GLY A 34 -0.33 -8.51 -7.39
C GLY A 34 -1.27 -7.31 -7.36
N ALA A 35 -2.45 -7.55 -7.88
CA ALA A 35 -3.58 -6.64 -7.79
C ALA A 35 -4.85 -7.43 -7.46
N HIS A 36 -5.67 -6.90 -6.57
CA HIS A 36 -6.96 -7.45 -6.18
C HIS A 36 -8.02 -6.36 -6.14
N LEU A 37 -9.21 -6.67 -6.63
CA LEU A 37 -10.37 -5.78 -6.52
C LEU A 37 -11.65 -6.60 -6.44
N ASP A 38 -12.39 -6.42 -5.36
CA ASP A 38 -13.75 -6.94 -5.20
C ASP A 38 -14.69 -5.89 -4.59
N GLN A 39 -15.83 -6.29 -4.06
CA GLN A 39 -16.80 -5.38 -3.44
C GLN A 39 -16.40 -4.94 -2.03
N THR A 40 -15.37 -5.52 -1.44
CA THR A 40 -14.95 -5.28 -0.06
C THR A 40 -13.69 -4.43 0.04
N HIS A 41 -12.75 -4.60 -0.87
CA HIS A 41 -11.52 -3.82 -0.93
C HIS A 41 -10.84 -3.91 -2.30
N GLY A 42 -9.88 -3.03 -2.54
CA GLY A 42 -8.96 -3.09 -3.66
C GLY A 42 -7.54 -2.86 -3.18
N PHE A 43 -6.62 -3.63 -3.72
CA PHE A 43 -5.19 -3.49 -3.49
C PHE A 43 -4.45 -3.59 -4.82
N PHE A 44 -3.40 -2.81 -4.98
CA PHE A 44 -2.44 -3.08 -6.06
C PHE A 44 -1.01 -2.67 -5.69
N ASN A 45 -0.08 -3.49 -6.12
CA ASN A 45 1.31 -3.12 -6.26
C ASN A 45 1.49 -2.42 -7.62
N GLY A 46 2.18 -1.30 -7.66
CA GLY A 46 2.33 -0.48 -8.86
C GLY A 46 2.92 -1.23 -10.05
N THR A 47 3.81 -2.20 -9.82
CA THR A 47 4.39 -3.06 -10.86
C THR A 47 3.37 -3.90 -11.61
N SER A 48 2.21 -4.17 -11.00
CA SER A 48 1.14 -4.98 -11.60
C SER A 48 0.12 -4.16 -12.39
N VAL A 49 0.19 -2.82 -12.29
CA VAL A 49 -0.84 -1.92 -12.83
C VAL A 49 -0.28 -0.90 -13.80
N PHE A 50 0.83 -0.23 -13.44
CA PHE A 50 1.34 0.89 -14.22
C PHE A 50 2.23 0.44 -15.39
N LEU A 51 2.08 1.12 -16.53
CA LEU A 51 2.93 0.95 -17.69
C LEU A 51 4.10 1.94 -17.63
N ALA A 52 5.31 1.46 -17.89
CA ALA A 52 6.44 2.32 -18.19
C ALA A 52 6.38 2.79 -19.65
N VAL A 53 6.82 4.01 -19.89
CA VAL A 53 7.11 4.50 -21.25
C VAL A 53 8.61 4.49 -21.43
N ASP A 54 9.08 3.66 -22.38
CA ASP A 54 10.51 3.46 -22.65
C ASP A 54 11.21 4.81 -22.93
N GLY A 55 12.27 5.08 -22.19
CA GLY A 55 13.03 6.33 -22.26
C GLY A 55 12.38 7.53 -21.55
N GLN A 56 11.26 7.33 -20.84
CA GLN A 56 10.57 8.38 -20.07
C GLN A 56 10.37 8.01 -18.59
N GLU A 57 11.09 7.03 -18.10
CA GLU A 57 10.97 6.54 -16.72
C GLU A 57 11.37 7.61 -15.69
N GLY A 58 12.21 8.55 -16.07
CA GLY A 58 12.68 9.65 -15.21
C GLY A 58 11.74 10.84 -15.09
N VAL A 59 10.62 10.89 -15.81
CA VAL A 59 9.69 12.03 -15.73
C VAL A 59 8.70 11.88 -14.58
N PRO A 60 8.18 12.99 -14.03
CA PRO A 60 7.13 12.94 -13.01
C PRO A 60 5.83 12.32 -13.52
N HIS A 61 5.13 11.63 -12.63
CA HIS A 61 3.84 11.00 -12.87
C HIS A 61 2.77 11.58 -11.96
N GLU A 62 1.58 11.77 -12.49
CA GLU A 62 0.37 12.05 -11.72
C GLU A 62 -0.56 10.85 -11.81
N VAL A 63 -1.10 10.45 -10.65
CA VAL A 63 -2.04 9.33 -10.53
C VAL A 63 -3.35 9.85 -9.98
N SER A 64 -4.44 9.68 -10.69
CA SER A 64 -5.79 9.92 -10.17
C SER A 64 -6.42 8.58 -9.81
N ILE A 65 -6.76 8.42 -8.52
CA ILE A 65 -7.46 7.24 -8.01
C ILE A 65 -8.91 7.63 -7.80
N GLU A 66 -9.80 6.96 -8.51
CA GLU A 66 -11.24 7.21 -8.45
C GLU A 66 -11.94 6.09 -7.69
N GLN A 67 -13.01 6.45 -6.98
CA GLN A 67 -13.81 5.45 -6.26
C GLN A 67 -14.48 4.51 -7.27
N PRO A 68 -14.34 3.18 -7.10
CA PRO A 68 -15.00 2.23 -7.97
C PRO A 68 -16.53 2.37 -7.92
N ALA A 69 -17.18 2.24 -9.06
CA ALA A 69 -18.64 2.27 -9.12
C ALA A 69 -19.24 1.08 -8.37
N GLY A 70 -20.33 1.33 -7.61
CA GLY A 70 -21.07 0.28 -6.90
C GLY A 70 -20.49 -0.18 -5.58
N VAL A 71 -19.38 0.41 -5.11
CA VAL A 71 -18.85 0.16 -3.76
C VAL A 71 -19.49 1.06 -2.71
N ALA A 72 -19.38 0.69 -1.44
CA ALA A 72 -19.86 1.50 -0.33
C ALA A 72 -19.16 2.86 -0.25
N GLY A 73 -19.88 3.90 0.15
CA GLY A 73 -19.36 5.29 0.19
C GLY A 73 -18.33 5.57 1.28
N ASP A 74 -18.04 4.61 2.14
CA ASP A 74 -17.04 4.71 3.22
C ASP A 74 -15.64 4.17 2.83
N TRP A 75 -15.45 3.81 1.57
CA TRP A 75 -14.13 3.43 1.08
C TRP A 75 -13.12 4.58 1.21
N ARG A 76 -11.93 4.22 1.61
CA ARG A 76 -10.77 5.09 1.78
C ARG A 76 -9.63 4.62 0.88
N VAL A 77 -8.66 5.51 0.64
CA VAL A 77 -7.42 5.20 -0.08
C VAL A 77 -6.25 5.39 0.86
N ALA A 78 -5.47 4.35 1.05
CA ALA A 78 -4.24 4.39 1.82
C ALA A 78 -3.05 4.09 0.91
N THR A 79 -2.07 4.96 0.93
CA THR A 79 -0.82 4.84 0.18
C THR A 79 0.22 5.80 0.76
N SER A 80 1.49 5.50 0.60
CA SER A 80 2.57 6.42 0.91
C SER A 80 2.86 7.43 -0.23
N LEU A 81 2.19 7.33 -1.40
CA LEU A 81 2.30 8.32 -2.47
C LEU A 81 2.03 9.74 -1.95
N PRO A 82 2.86 10.74 -2.30
CA PRO A 82 2.58 12.14 -2.05
C PRO A 82 1.23 12.57 -2.65
N ARG A 83 0.42 13.27 -1.87
CA ARG A 83 -0.87 13.80 -2.31
C ARG A 83 -0.67 15.07 -3.14
N LEU A 84 -1.28 15.15 -4.31
CA LEU A 84 -1.31 16.35 -5.14
C LEU A 84 -2.58 17.18 -4.90
N GLY A 85 -3.71 16.52 -4.68
CA GLY A 85 -5.00 17.14 -4.39
C GLY A 85 -5.94 16.23 -3.60
N ALA A 86 -5.55 15.00 -3.33
CA ALA A 86 -6.32 14.08 -2.52
C ALA A 86 -6.31 14.50 -1.04
N ALA A 87 -7.44 14.39 -0.36
CA ALA A 87 -7.53 14.49 1.10
C ALA A 87 -6.79 13.31 1.78
N PRO A 88 -6.44 13.39 3.06
CA PRO A 88 -5.97 12.24 3.82
C PRO A 88 -6.94 11.05 3.69
N LEU A 89 -6.41 9.88 3.35
CA LEU A 89 -7.19 8.67 3.06
C LEU A 89 -8.30 8.86 2.00
N GLY A 90 -8.14 9.80 1.08
CA GLY A 90 -9.16 10.15 0.09
C GLY A 90 -8.82 9.69 -1.31
N PHE A 91 -9.86 9.47 -2.11
CA PHE A 91 -9.73 9.42 -3.56
C PHE A 91 -9.27 10.77 -4.10
N GLY A 92 -8.62 10.80 -5.26
CA GLY A 92 -8.12 12.02 -5.88
C GLY A 92 -6.73 11.85 -6.48
N SER A 93 -6.01 12.96 -6.66
CA SER A 93 -4.71 12.99 -7.33
C SER A 93 -3.54 12.84 -6.37
N TYR A 94 -2.58 12.05 -6.80
CA TYR A 94 -1.31 11.75 -6.17
C TYR A 94 -0.17 11.97 -7.18
N HIS A 95 1.05 12.01 -6.70
CA HIS A 95 2.22 12.32 -7.51
C HIS A 95 3.39 11.38 -7.20
N ALA A 96 4.18 11.08 -8.22
CA ALA A 96 5.47 10.41 -8.10
C ALA A 96 6.52 11.14 -8.94
N GLU A 97 7.75 11.22 -8.45
CA GLU A 97 8.83 11.97 -9.12
C GLU A 97 9.31 11.29 -10.40
N ASN A 98 9.16 9.98 -10.49
CA ASN A 98 9.57 9.15 -11.62
C ASN A 98 8.83 7.80 -11.57
N TYR A 99 9.02 6.96 -12.58
CA TYR A 99 8.38 5.65 -12.64
C TYR A 99 8.80 4.72 -11.50
N ASP A 100 10.07 4.74 -11.10
CA ASP A 100 10.58 3.92 -9.99
C ASP A 100 9.89 4.30 -8.66
N ALA A 101 9.74 5.60 -8.40
CA ALA A 101 8.96 6.07 -7.27
C ALA A 101 7.47 5.70 -7.40
N LEU A 102 6.90 5.76 -8.60
CA LEU A 102 5.50 5.41 -8.82
C LEU A 102 5.19 3.97 -8.42
N ILE A 103 6.02 3.03 -8.84
CA ILE A 103 5.79 1.59 -8.58
C ILE A 103 6.19 1.15 -7.17
N ASP A 104 6.94 1.99 -6.44
CA ASP A 104 7.34 1.72 -5.05
C ASP A 104 6.27 2.11 -4.01
N HIS A 105 5.12 2.57 -4.45
CA HIS A 105 4.02 2.96 -3.56
C HIS A 105 2.77 2.13 -3.83
N PRO A 106 2.57 1.01 -3.10
CA PRO A 106 1.32 0.26 -3.20
C PRO A 106 0.12 1.09 -2.71
N VAL A 107 -1.05 0.70 -3.18
CA VAL A 107 -2.31 1.33 -2.83
C VAL A 107 -3.27 0.31 -2.27
N GLU A 108 -3.84 0.61 -1.11
CA GLU A 108 -4.94 -0.14 -0.48
C GLU A 108 -6.21 0.73 -0.50
N MET A 109 -7.34 0.15 -0.84
CA MET A 109 -8.64 0.83 -0.88
C MET A 109 -9.71 -0.02 -0.21
N GLY A 110 -10.61 0.61 0.51
CA GLY A 110 -11.72 -0.09 1.15
C GLY A 110 -12.20 0.59 2.42
N THR A 111 -13.02 -0.10 3.17
CA THR A 111 -13.35 0.27 4.55
C THR A 111 -12.19 -0.13 5.44
N VAL A 112 -11.54 0.84 6.08
CA VAL A 112 -10.28 0.63 6.79
C VAL A 112 -10.40 0.95 8.29
N THR A 113 -9.66 0.20 9.11
CA THR A 113 -9.25 0.65 10.44
C THR A 113 -7.95 1.43 10.29
N HIS A 114 -7.93 2.69 10.73
CA HIS A 114 -6.76 3.57 10.62
C HIS A 114 -6.33 4.05 12.00
N ALA A 115 -5.04 3.98 12.27
CA ALA A 115 -4.44 4.51 13.48
C ALA A 115 -3.03 5.05 13.18
N VAL A 116 -2.52 5.91 14.05
CA VAL A 116 -1.24 6.62 13.87
C VAL A 116 -0.42 6.51 15.14
N PHE A 117 0.90 6.37 14.99
CA PHE A 117 1.87 6.52 16.06
C PHE A 117 3.10 7.30 15.55
N THR A 118 3.97 7.71 16.47
CA THR A 118 5.20 8.42 16.13
C THR A 118 6.41 7.65 16.62
N ALA A 119 7.36 7.37 15.76
CA ALA A 119 8.65 6.76 16.10
C ALA A 119 9.80 7.66 15.63
N CYS A 120 10.72 8.03 16.54
CA CYS A 120 11.85 8.94 16.27
C CYS A 120 11.45 10.22 15.51
N GLY A 121 10.30 10.82 15.89
CA GLY A 121 9.80 12.07 15.29
C GLY A 121 9.11 11.90 13.91
N VAL A 122 8.98 10.68 13.40
CA VAL A 122 8.32 10.36 12.14
C VAL A 122 6.94 9.74 12.38
N GLU A 123 5.94 10.23 11.65
CA GLU A 123 4.59 9.68 11.65
C GLU A 123 4.54 8.33 10.96
N HIS A 124 3.91 7.37 11.62
CA HIS A 124 3.64 6.03 11.10
C HIS A 124 2.14 5.79 11.12
N GLU A 125 1.59 5.42 9.97
CA GLU A 125 0.19 5.07 9.80
C GLU A 125 0.02 3.55 9.74
N VAL A 126 -0.96 3.00 10.46
CA VAL A 126 -1.39 1.61 10.34
C VAL A 126 -2.78 1.61 9.74
N VAL A 127 -2.91 1.00 8.58
CA VAL A 127 -4.17 0.86 7.86
C VAL A 127 -4.47 -0.62 7.69
N ILE A 128 -5.59 -1.08 8.23
CA ILE A 128 -5.99 -2.50 8.16
C ILE A 128 -7.32 -2.59 7.42
N THR A 129 -7.34 -3.37 6.34
CA THR A 129 -8.55 -3.83 5.64
C THR A 129 -8.94 -5.23 6.09
N GLY A 130 -10.18 -5.60 5.86
CA GLY A 130 -10.73 -6.88 6.27
C GLY A 130 -11.27 -6.88 7.71
N ARG A 131 -11.95 -7.97 8.06
CA ARG A 131 -12.58 -8.11 9.39
C ARG A 131 -11.56 -8.58 10.41
N HIS A 132 -11.33 -7.80 11.45
CA HIS A 132 -10.43 -8.14 12.56
C HIS A 132 -11.00 -7.64 13.90
N ARG A 133 -10.37 -8.05 15.00
CA ARG A 133 -10.63 -7.61 16.38
C ARG A 133 -9.33 -7.26 17.10
N ALA A 134 -8.37 -6.70 16.35
CA ALA A 134 -7.06 -6.36 16.88
C ALA A 134 -7.14 -5.38 18.07
N ASP A 135 -6.36 -5.64 19.08
CA ASP A 135 -6.04 -4.67 20.14
C ASP A 135 -5.12 -3.58 19.53
N MET A 136 -5.75 -2.57 18.93
CA MET A 136 -5.02 -1.49 18.25
C MET A 136 -4.07 -0.73 19.20
N PRO A 137 -4.45 -0.37 20.44
CA PRO A 137 -3.51 0.27 21.36
C PRO A 137 -2.25 -0.55 21.60
N ARG A 138 -2.37 -1.87 21.75
CA ARG A 138 -1.23 -2.77 21.90
C ARG A 138 -0.38 -2.81 20.63
N LEU A 139 -1.02 -3.03 19.47
CA LEU A 139 -0.33 -3.08 18.18
C LEU A 139 0.53 -1.82 17.95
N LEU A 140 -0.03 -0.64 18.22
CA LEU A 140 0.68 0.62 18.00
C LEU A 140 1.88 0.77 18.94
N ARG A 141 1.76 0.39 20.22
CA ARG A 141 2.89 0.43 21.17
C ARG A 141 4.03 -0.49 20.74
N ASP A 142 3.69 -1.72 20.32
CA ASP A 142 4.69 -2.70 19.92
C ASP A 142 5.39 -2.26 18.62
N LEU A 143 4.64 -1.76 17.64
CA LEU A 143 5.21 -1.21 16.40
C LEU A 143 6.05 0.05 16.66
N GLU A 144 5.63 0.96 17.56
CA GLU A 144 6.43 2.14 17.94
C GLU A 144 7.81 1.71 18.48
N GLN A 145 7.83 0.72 19.37
CA GLN A 145 9.09 0.22 19.94
C GLN A 145 9.98 -0.41 18.87
N ILE A 146 9.41 -1.22 17.97
CA ILE A 146 10.15 -1.86 16.88
C ILE A 146 10.69 -0.80 15.91
N CYS A 147 9.82 0.10 15.40
CA CYS A 147 10.22 1.14 14.47
C CYS A 147 11.29 2.07 15.07
N SER A 148 11.12 2.50 16.33
CA SER A 148 12.11 3.32 17.03
C SER A 148 13.45 2.61 17.17
N THR A 149 13.43 1.31 17.43
CA THR A 149 14.66 0.50 17.53
C THR A 149 15.35 0.38 16.18
N GLN A 150 14.60 0.10 15.12
CA GLN A 150 15.13 -0.02 13.76
C GLN A 150 15.70 1.31 13.26
N ILE A 151 14.99 2.42 13.43
CA ILE A 151 15.44 3.74 13.00
C ILE A 151 16.76 4.10 13.70
N ARG A 152 16.85 3.89 15.02
CA ARG A 152 18.11 4.15 15.77
C ARG A 152 19.24 3.21 15.36
N PHE A 153 18.93 1.95 15.05
CA PHE A 153 19.94 0.96 14.62
C PHE A 153 20.57 1.36 13.27
N PHE A 154 19.77 1.82 12.31
CA PHE A 154 20.30 2.26 11.00
C PHE A 154 20.78 3.71 10.99
N GLY A 155 20.43 4.50 11.99
CA GLY A 155 20.83 5.90 12.16
C GLY A 155 19.71 6.90 11.84
N GLU A 156 19.60 7.92 12.68
CA GLU A 156 18.69 9.04 12.49
C GLU A 156 19.33 10.13 11.60
N PRO A 157 18.53 10.90 10.83
CA PRO A 157 17.07 10.79 10.70
C PRO A 157 16.64 9.62 9.81
N ALA A 158 15.40 9.14 10.01
CA ALA A 158 14.80 8.17 9.09
C ALA A 158 14.78 8.72 7.65
N PRO A 159 14.96 7.87 6.62
CA PRO A 159 15.03 8.31 5.22
C PRO A 159 13.64 8.67 4.61
N PHE A 160 12.61 8.75 5.42
CA PHE A 160 11.24 9.06 5.02
C PHE A 160 10.61 10.03 6.05
N SER A 161 9.68 10.84 5.59
CA SER A 161 8.93 11.78 6.44
C SER A 161 7.65 11.20 7.02
N ARG A 162 7.17 10.08 6.45
CA ARG A 162 5.98 9.32 6.84
C ARG A 162 6.16 7.87 6.40
N TYR A 163 5.66 6.93 7.19
CA TYR A 163 5.66 5.51 6.85
C TYR A 163 4.26 4.90 6.96
N VAL A 164 3.88 4.02 6.05
CA VAL A 164 2.52 3.44 6.00
C VAL A 164 2.59 1.91 6.02
N PHE A 165 1.95 1.32 7.02
CA PHE A 165 1.66 -0.12 7.07
C PHE A 165 0.32 -0.37 6.41
N LEU A 166 0.30 -1.05 5.27
CA LEU A 166 -0.90 -1.50 4.55
C LEU A 166 -1.12 -2.98 4.88
N VAL A 167 -2.12 -3.27 5.70
CA VAL A 167 -2.35 -4.62 6.23
C VAL A 167 -3.69 -5.14 5.71
N THR A 168 -3.66 -6.25 4.98
CA THR A 168 -4.87 -6.98 4.57
C THR A 168 -5.08 -8.17 5.50
N ALA A 169 -6.11 -8.09 6.37
CA ALA A 169 -6.45 -9.14 7.33
C ALA A 169 -7.46 -10.12 6.73
N VAL A 170 -7.03 -11.36 6.52
CA VAL A 170 -7.83 -12.44 5.92
C VAL A 170 -8.11 -13.58 6.91
N GLY A 171 -8.81 -14.63 6.48
CA GLY A 171 -9.04 -15.84 7.29
C GLY A 171 -7.77 -16.67 7.47
N SER A 172 -6.96 -16.76 6.43
CA SER A 172 -5.66 -17.43 6.43
C SER A 172 -4.82 -16.84 5.31
N GLY A 173 -3.60 -16.45 5.60
CA GLY A 173 -2.68 -15.86 4.63
C GLY A 173 -1.43 -15.36 5.31
N TYR A 174 -0.35 -15.24 4.56
CA TYR A 174 0.90 -14.65 4.99
C TYR A 174 1.62 -14.05 3.79
N GLY A 175 2.10 -12.83 3.93
CA GLY A 175 2.89 -12.15 2.91
C GLY A 175 3.37 -10.81 3.39
N GLY A 176 4.52 -10.40 2.91
CA GLY A 176 5.09 -9.08 3.16
C GLY A 176 5.87 -8.62 1.95
N LEU A 177 5.80 -7.31 1.69
CA LEU A 177 6.61 -6.64 0.70
C LEU A 177 6.94 -5.25 1.22
N GLU A 178 8.21 -5.07 1.50
CA GLU A 178 8.79 -3.82 1.97
C GLU A 178 9.00 -2.84 0.82
N HIS A 179 8.76 -1.56 1.09
CA HIS A 179 8.93 -0.42 0.21
C HIS A 179 9.70 0.69 0.96
N ARG A 180 10.16 1.73 0.25
CA ARG A 180 10.96 2.83 0.86
C ARG A 180 10.22 3.56 1.98
N ALA A 181 8.91 3.79 1.81
CA ALA A 181 8.09 4.55 2.75
C ALA A 181 6.81 3.82 3.17
N SER A 182 6.72 2.53 2.94
CA SER A 182 5.58 1.69 3.33
C SER A 182 5.95 0.21 3.35
N THR A 183 5.05 -0.60 3.88
CA THR A 183 5.06 -2.05 3.70
C THR A 183 3.65 -2.53 3.43
N ALA A 184 3.51 -3.49 2.51
CA ALA A 184 2.27 -4.20 2.26
C ALA A 184 2.33 -5.57 2.94
N LEU A 185 1.35 -5.86 3.79
CA LEU A 185 1.29 -7.08 4.60
C LEU A 185 -0.03 -7.80 4.37
N LEU A 186 0.04 -9.11 4.18
CA LEU A 186 -1.09 -10.02 4.20
C LEU A 186 -0.95 -10.94 5.41
N CYS A 187 -1.91 -10.95 6.31
CA CYS A 187 -1.87 -11.79 7.49
C CYS A 187 -3.22 -12.45 7.79
N SER A 188 -3.20 -13.53 8.56
CA SER A 188 -4.42 -13.99 9.19
C SER A 188 -4.87 -12.96 10.23
N ARG A 189 -6.19 -12.71 10.31
CA ARG A 189 -6.76 -11.84 11.35
C ARG A 189 -6.44 -12.28 12.78
N ASP A 190 -6.13 -13.58 12.94
CA ASP A 190 -5.77 -14.17 14.23
C ASP A 190 -4.27 -14.01 14.53
N ASP A 191 -3.47 -13.47 13.62
CA ASP A 191 -2.06 -13.13 13.84
C ASP A 191 -1.91 -11.74 14.46
N LEU A 192 -2.97 -10.91 14.41
CA LEU A 192 -3.01 -9.61 15.08
C LEU A 192 -3.23 -9.80 16.60
N PRO A 193 -2.76 -8.86 17.45
CA PRO A 193 -2.91 -8.98 18.90
C PRO A 193 -4.39 -8.97 19.27
N GLN A 194 -4.81 -9.90 20.11
CA GLN A 194 -6.21 -10.00 20.52
C GLN A 194 -6.44 -9.33 21.89
N PRO A 195 -7.60 -8.70 22.09
CA PRO A 195 -7.96 -8.14 23.40
C PRO A 195 -7.91 -9.20 24.50
N GLY A 196 -7.23 -8.89 25.61
CA GLY A 196 -7.10 -9.78 26.76
C GLY A 196 -5.95 -10.79 26.68
N GLU A 197 -5.17 -10.82 25.63
CA GLU A 197 -3.93 -11.59 25.59
C GLU A 197 -2.88 -11.00 26.55
N PRO A 198 -2.11 -11.86 27.28
CA PRO A 198 -1.06 -11.37 28.15
C PRO A 198 0.02 -10.58 27.39
N GLU A 199 0.35 -9.38 27.83
CA GLU A 199 1.42 -8.57 27.21
C GLU A 199 2.80 -9.22 27.37
N ALA A 200 3.07 -9.81 28.55
CA ALA A 200 4.36 -10.41 28.85
C ALA A 200 4.65 -11.70 28.06
N ASN A 201 3.64 -12.33 27.50
CA ASN A 201 3.80 -13.56 26.70
C ASN A 201 2.80 -13.54 25.54
N PRO A 202 3.05 -12.75 24.50
CA PRO A 202 2.21 -12.72 23.31
C PRO A 202 2.20 -14.10 22.63
N GLY A 203 1.06 -14.47 22.05
CA GLY A 203 0.94 -15.70 21.29
C GLY A 203 1.95 -15.80 20.14
N GLU A 204 2.36 -17.01 19.78
CA GLU A 204 3.34 -17.24 18.70
C GLU A 204 2.91 -16.61 17.35
N ARG A 205 1.60 -16.59 17.10
CA ARG A 205 1.04 -16.00 15.88
C ARG A 205 1.31 -14.49 15.81
N TYR A 206 1.10 -13.79 16.92
CA TYR A 206 1.37 -12.36 16.98
C TYR A 206 2.88 -12.06 16.92
N LYS A 207 3.72 -12.86 17.54
CA LYS A 207 5.18 -12.74 17.39
C LYS A 207 5.65 -12.92 15.95
N THR A 208 4.95 -13.77 15.19
CA THR A 208 5.27 -13.98 13.77
C THR A 208 4.82 -12.80 12.92
N PHE A 209 3.76 -12.10 13.33
CA PHE A 209 3.31 -10.89 12.64
C PHE A 209 4.27 -9.72 12.85
N LEU A 210 4.79 -9.53 14.07
CA LEU A 210 5.77 -8.48 14.42
C LEU A 210 7.15 -8.75 13.83
#